data_949baad392f4f73935d17ccd134c7649
#
_entry.id   949baad392f4f73935d17ccd134c7649
#
_cell.length_a   1.000
_cell.length_b   1.000
_cell.length_c   1.000
_cell.angle_alpha   90.00
_cell.angle_beta   90.00
_cell.angle_gamma   90.00
#
_symmetry.space_group_name_H-M   'P 1'
#
loop_
_entity.id
_entity.type
_entity.pdbx_description
1 polymer ?
#
loop_
_entity_poly.entity_id
_entity_poly.type
_entity_poly.pdbx_seq_one_letter_code
_entity_poly.pdbx_strand_id
1 'polypeptide(L)'
;MSPRIQAGDVLIIRQQSTAESGDVVIAKVGVEDATCKRLLKQESGIVLQAFNPSYAPLYFSNAEVLTRPVIIIGKVIENRQKF
;
A
#
# COMPACT_ATOMS: atom_id res chain seq x y z
N MET A 1 -4.57 -2.76 15.10
CA MET A 1 -3.27 -3.42 14.90
C MET A 1 -3.04 -3.69 13.43
N SER A 2 -1.89 -3.36 12.95
CA SER A 2 -1.58 -3.63 11.54
C SER A 2 -1.45 -5.11 11.28
N PRO A 3 -1.89 -5.60 10.11
CA PRO A 3 -1.67 -6.99 9.75
C PRO A 3 -0.17 -7.27 9.69
N ARG A 4 0.22 -8.40 10.18
CA ARG A 4 1.60 -8.84 10.16
C ARG A 4 1.81 -9.70 8.92
N ILE A 5 2.55 -9.18 7.98
CA ILE A 5 2.80 -9.86 6.71
C ILE A 5 4.22 -10.42 6.74
N GLN A 6 4.33 -11.72 6.55
CA GLN A 6 5.60 -12.43 6.59
C GLN A 6 5.79 -13.25 5.33
N ALA A 7 7.04 -13.60 5.05
CA ALA A 7 7.34 -14.49 3.93
C ALA A 7 6.59 -15.81 4.10
N GLY A 8 5.92 -16.26 3.05
CA GLY A 8 5.12 -17.46 3.06
C GLY A 8 3.65 -17.24 3.40
N ASP A 9 3.27 -16.04 3.86
CA ASP A 9 1.88 -15.72 4.08
C ASP A 9 1.13 -15.67 2.76
N VAL A 10 -0.15 -16.04 2.79
CA VAL A 10 -1.02 -15.97 1.63
C VAL A 10 -1.88 -14.72 1.75
N LEU A 11 -1.80 -13.83 0.76
CA LEU A 11 -2.60 -12.63 0.71
C LEU A 11 -3.76 -12.83 -0.27
N ILE A 12 -4.95 -12.50 0.17
CA ILE A 12 -6.13 -12.44 -0.70
C ILE A 12 -6.29 -10.99 -1.11
N ILE A 13 -6.20 -10.72 -2.40
CA ILE A 13 -6.19 -9.37 -2.95
C ILE A 13 -7.41 -9.19 -3.84
N ARG A 14 -8.15 -8.10 -3.60
CA ARG A 14 -9.18 -7.66 -4.52
C ARG A 14 -8.55 -6.68 -5.49
N GLN A 15 -8.63 -6.96 -6.78
CA GLN A 15 -8.12 -6.06 -7.79
C GLN A 15 -9.01 -4.83 -7.89
N GLN A 16 -8.45 -3.68 -7.57
CA GLN A 16 -9.15 -2.40 -7.63
C GLN A 16 -8.14 -1.27 -7.68
N SER A 17 -8.51 -0.16 -8.32
CA SER A 17 -7.63 0.99 -8.49
C SER A 17 -7.79 2.04 -7.41
N THR A 18 -8.75 1.89 -6.51
CA THR A 18 -9.01 2.82 -5.42
C THR A 18 -9.05 2.10 -4.09
N ALA A 19 -8.80 2.84 -3.03
CA ALA A 19 -8.82 2.29 -1.68
C ALA A 19 -9.16 3.40 -0.68
N GLU A 20 -9.56 3.00 0.51
CA GLU A 20 -9.88 3.92 1.60
C GLU A 20 -8.66 4.12 2.50
N SER A 21 -8.67 5.20 3.26
CA SER A 21 -7.62 5.46 4.24
C SER A 21 -7.60 4.35 5.29
N GLY A 22 -6.41 3.83 5.56
CA GLY A 22 -6.21 2.71 6.48
C GLY A 22 -6.16 1.35 5.79
N ASP A 23 -6.52 1.27 4.52
CA ASP A 23 -6.47 0.01 3.78
C ASP A 23 -5.03 -0.43 3.54
N VAL A 24 -4.84 -1.74 3.53
CA VAL A 24 -3.59 -2.34 3.08
C VAL A 24 -3.71 -2.60 1.59
N VAL A 25 -2.78 -2.04 0.82
CA VAL A 25 -2.85 -2.08 -0.64
C VAL A 25 -1.57 -2.63 -1.24
N ILE A 26 -1.68 -3.12 -2.46
CA ILE A 26 -0.52 -3.38 -3.32
C ILE A 26 -0.40 -2.14 -4.20
N ALA A 27 0.71 -1.44 -4.06
CA ALA A 27 0.95 -0.20 -4.78
C ALA A 27 2.28 -0.22 -5.51
N LYS A 28 2.31 0.44 -6.65
CA LYS A 28 3.50 0.60 -7.46
C LYS A 28 3.78 2.10 -7.61
N VAL A 29 5.01 2.51 -7.39
CA VAL A 29 5.44 3.89 -7.53
C VAL A 29 6.41 3.99 -8.69
N GLY A 30 6.04 4.69 -9.75
CA GLY A 30 6.88 4.86 -10.92
C GLY A 30 7.26 3.53 -11.55
N VAL A 31 8.56 3.30 -11.73
CA VAL A 31 9.10 2.08 -12.32
C VAL A 31 9.49 1.03 -11.28
N GLU A 32 9.27 1.31 -10.02
CA GLU A 32 9.61 0.38 -8.94
C GLU A 32 8.65 -0.81 -8.92
N ASP A 33 9.07 -1.90 -8.30
CA ASP A 33 8.22 -3.06 -8.11
C ASP A 33 7.03 -2.75 -7.22
N ALA A 34 5.94 -3.44 -7.46
CA ALA A 34 4.76 -3.33 -6.61
C ALA A 34 5.06 -3.87 -5.21
N THR A 35 4.63 -3.15 -4.20
CA THR A 35 4.86 -3.53 -2.80
C THR A 35 3.57 -3.40 -1.99
N CYS A 36 3.54 -4.07 -0.86
CA CYS A 36 2.41 -4.02 0.06
C CYS A 36 2.62 -2.89 1.07
N LYS A 37 1.67 -1.98 1.14
CA LYS A 37 1.75 -0.78 1.98
C LYS A 37 0.40 -0.51 2.64
N ARG A 38 0.43 0.22 3.74
CA ARG A 38 -0.79 0.80 4.30
C ARG A 38 -0.99 2.18 3.70
N LEU A 39 -2.16 2.40 3.13
CA LEU A 39 -2.54 3.69 2.56
C LEU A 39 -3.18 4.57 3.63
N LEU A 40 -2.71 5.80 3.74
CA LEU A 40 -3.34 6.82 4.56
C LEU A 40 -3.63 8.03 3.69
N LYS A 41 -4.90 8.42 3.62
CA LYS A 41 -5.32 9.57 2.83
C LYS A 41 -5.38 10.83 3.69
N GLN A 42 -4.90 11.93 3.14
CA GLN A 42 -4.94 13.24 3.75
C GLN A 42 -5.48 14.24 2.73
N GLU A 43 -5.91 15.43 3.19
CA GLU A 43 -6.39 16.47 2.28
C GLU A 43 -5.35 16.86 1.24
N SER A 44 -4.09 16.93 1.65
CA SER A 44 -2.99 17.38 0.79
C SER A 44 -2.36 16.27 -0.02
N GLY A 45 -2.70 15.01 0.23
CA GLY A 45 -2.08 13.90 -0.48
C GLY A 45 -2.30 12.56 0.20
N ILE A 46 -1.36 11.66 -0.06
CA ILE A 46 -1.41 10.32 0.52
C ILE A 46 -0.08 9.95 1.17
N VAL A 47 -0.15 9.03 2.12
CA VAL A 47 1.03 8.42 2.74
C VAL A 47 0.97 6.92 2.47
N LEU A 48 2.08 6.36 2.02
CA LEU A 48 2.25 4.91 1.89
C LEU A 48 3.20 4.47 2.98
N GLN A 49 2.67 3.73 3.94
CA GLN A 49 3.42 3.32 5.13
C GLN A 49 3.88 1.88 4.97
N ALA A 50 5.19 1.67 5.06
CA ALA A 50 5.76 0.33 5.02
C ALA A 50 5.47 -0.41 6.32
N PHE A 51 5.36 -1.74 6.23
CA PHE A 51 5.22 -2.58 7.42
C PHE A 51 6.54 -2.79 8.14
N ASN A 52 7.64 -2.68 7.42
CA ASN A 52 8.96 -2.78 8.02
C ASN A 52 9.33 -1.43 8.63
N PRO A 53 9.55 -1.33 9.96
CA PRO A 53 9.87 -0.06 10.60
C PRO A 53 11.21 0.54 10.18
N SER A 54 12.05 -0.22 9.48
CA SER A 54 13.30 0.31 8.92
C SER A 54 13.08 1.25 7.76
N TYR A 55 11.90 1.26 7.15
CA TYR A 55 11.59 2.13 6.02
C TYR A 55 10.69 3.27 6.46
N ALA A 56 11.08 4.49 6.08
CA ALA A 56 10.27 5.67 6.36
C ALA A 56 8.99 5.66 5.50
N PRO A 57 7.90 6.24 6.02
CA PRO A 57 6.70 6.44 5.21
C PRO A 57 6.99 7.32 4.00
N LEU A 58 6.31 7.04 2.89
CA LEU A 58 6.40 7.83 1.67
C LEU A 58 5.20 8.76 1.58
N TYR A 59 5.44 10.05 1.49
CA TYR A 59 4.39 11.05 1.33
C TYR A 59 4.35 11.54 -0.12
N PHE A 60 3.16 11.59 -0.69
CA PHE A 60 2.93 12.16 -2.02
C PHE A 60 1.81 13.19 -1.94
N SER A 61 2.13 14.43 -2.31
CA SER A 61 1.11 15.48 -2.42
C SER A 61 0.16 15.15 -3.58
N ASN A 62 -1.00 15.82 -3.61
CA ASN A 62 -1.96 15.62 -4.71
C ASN A 62 -1.32 15.88 -6.07
N ALA A 63 -0.45 16.88 -6.17
CA ALA A 63 0.26 17.16 -7.41
C ALA A 63 1.24 16.04 -7.76
N GLU A 64 1.95 15.50 -6.77
CA GLU A 64 2.91 14.43 -7.00
C GLU A 64 2.26 13.11 -7.39
N VAL A 65 1.07 12.84 -6.90
CA VAL A 65 0.30 11.65 -7.30
C VAL A 65 0.02 11.69 -8.81
N LEU A 66 -0.17 12.88 -9.37
CA LEU A 66 -0.42 13.05 -10.80
C LEU A 66 0.87 13.00 -11.64
N THR A 67 1.98 13.51 -11.12
CA THR A 67 3.25 13.61 -11.88
C THR A 67 4.17 12.40 -11.68
N ARG A 68 4.10 11.77 -10.52
CA ARG A 68 4.84 10.54 -10.21
C ARG A 68 3.79 9.45 -10.00
N PRO A 69 3.50 8.67 -11.02
CA PRO A 69 2.35 7.78 -10.97
C PRO A 69 2.43 6.79 -9.82
N VAL A 70 1.50 6.95 -8.90
CA VAL A 70 1.27 5.97 -7.83
C VAL A 70 0.06 5.17 -8.27
N ILE A 71 0.26 3.89 -8.53
CA ILE A 71 -0.79 3.01 -9.03
C ILE A 71 -1.17 2.04 -7.92
N ILE A 72 -2.44 2.05 -7.55
CA ILE A 72 -2.99 1.04 -6.64
C ILE A 72 -3.46 -0.12 -7.50
N ILE A 73 -2.85 -1.28 -7.28
CA ILE A 73 -3.16 -2.50 -8.04
C ILE A 73 -4.30 -3.27 -7.39
N GLY A 74 -4.33 -3.29 -6.06
CA GLY A 74 -5.35 -4.01 -5.36
C GLY A 74 -5.37 -3.72 -3.88
N LYS A 75 -6.43 -4.17 -3.22
CA LYS A 75 -6.61 -4.06 -1.78
C LYS A 75 -6.44 -5.46 -1.17
N VAL A 76 -5.65 -5.55 -0.12
CA VAL A 76 -5.51 -6.79 0.64
C VAL A 76 -6.74 -6.93 1.53
N ILE A 77 -7.53 -7.97 1.29
CA ILE A 77 -8.76 -8.21 2.05
C ILE A 77 -8.59 -9.30 3.10
N GLU A 78 -7.56 -10.10 2.98
CA GLU A 78 -7.29 -11.16 3.94
C GLU A 78 -5.81 -11.53 3.90
N ASN A 79 -5.25 -11.81 5.07
CA ASN A 79 -3.91 -12.37 5.19
C ASN A 79 -4.02 -13.71 5.91
N ARG A 80 -3.69 -14.80 5.20
CA ARG A 80 -3.70 -16.16 5.76
C ARG A 80 -2.28 -16.57 6.07
N GLN A 81 -2.05 -16.91 7.31
CA GLN A 81 -0.76 -17.45 7.71
C GLN A 81 -0.63 -18.89 7.24
N LYS A 82 0.54 -19.22 6.72
CA LYS A 82 0.86 -20.55 6.26
C LYS A 82 1.50 -21.32 7.42
N PHE A 83 0.96 -22.48 7.70
CA PHE A 83 1.46 -23.37 8.74
C PHE A 83 2.43 -24.39 8.18
#